data_549ba6e77ab8ae60b1fbda08b42aa0e1
#
_entry.id   549ba6e77ab8ae60b1fbda08b42aa0e1
#
_cell.length_a   1.000
_cell.length_b   1.000
_cell.length_c   1.000
_cell.angle_alpha   90.00
_cell.angle_beta   90.00
_cell.angle_gamma   90.00
#
_symmetry.space_group_name_H-M   'P 1'
#
loop_
_entity.id
_entity.type
_entity.pdbx_description
1 polymer ?
#
loop_
_entity_poly.entity_id
_entity_poly.type
_entity_poly.pdbx_seq_one_letter_code
_entity_poly.pdbx_strand_id
1 'polypeptide(L)'
;WLRRGLALSLILALLGGLAGGLYAVFATPKYTVSTDILIDPANLQVVPDDLFQQPGQVDAALLNAGSKFRVLTSGNVLSRVVEELNLAADKEFYDPNPGFSLSSLIPGGDKSEPNPELAALGALTKRVSAKADEKSFVATLFVSSEETAKAIRISEAVVRAFRAELATAE
;
A
#
# COMPACT_ATOMS: atom_id res chain seq x y z
N TRP A 1 -10.06 53.30 3.28
CA TRP A 1 -9.24 52.09 3.58
C TRP A 1 -10.09 50.84 3.62
N LEU A 2 -11.27 50.84 4.21
CA LEU A 2 -12.18 49.72 4.33
C LEU A 2 -12.60 49.13 2.96
N ARG A 3 -12.92 49.97 1.98
CA ARG A 3 -13.31 49.51 0.62
C ARG A 3 -12.18 48.83 -0.16
N ARG A 4 -10.94 49.26 0.04
CA ARG A 4 -9.76 48.59 -0.60
C ARG A 4 -9.44 47.25 0.05
N GLY A 5 -9.63 47.11 1.37
CA GLY A 5 -9.48 45.84 2.08
C GLY A 5 -10.55 44.82 1.66
N LEU A 6 -11.79 45.28 1.52
CA LEU A 6 -12.90 44.43 1.05
C LEU A 6 -12.72 43.95 -0.38
N ALA A 7 -12.22 44.78 -1.28
CA ALA A 7 -11.93 44.38 -2.66
C ALA A 7 -10.79 43.34 -2.73
N LEU A 8 -9.75 43.51 -1.92
CA LEU A 8 -8.61 42.61 -1.86
C LEU A 8 -9.02 41.24 -1.30
N SER A 9 -9.82 41.21 -0.24
CA SER A 9 -10.32 39.96 0.34
C SER A 9 -11.24 39.20 -0.61
N LEU A 10 -12.06 39.91 -1.40
CA LEU A 10 -12.97 39.34 -2.37
C LEU A 10 -12.19 38.70 -3.55
N ILE A 11 -11.12 39.36 -4.02
CA ILE A 11 -10.23 38.81 -5.05
C ILE A 11 -9.51 37.57 -4.55
N LEU A 12 -8.99 37.60 -3.32
CA LEU A 12 -8.33 36.42 -2.72
C LEU A 12 -9.30 35.25 -2.56
N ALA A 13 -10.52 35.51 -2.11
CA ALA A 13 -11.56 34.49 -1.97
C ALA A 13 -11.92 33.87 -3.33
N LEU A 14 -12.01 34.70 -4.37
CA LEU A 14 -12.35 34.25 -5.72
C LEU A 14 -11.22 33.42 -6.33
N LEU A 15 -9.95 33.85 -6.16
CA LEU A 15 -8.77 33.10 -6.58
C LEU A 15 -8.64 31.78 -5.80
N GLY A 16 -8.85 31.79 -4.50
CA GLY A 16 -8.83 30.57 -3.68
C GLY A 16 -9.94 29.61 -4.05
N GLY A 17 -11.15 30.12 -4.33
CA GLY A 17 -12.28 29.31 -4.79
C GLY A 17 -12.03 28.69 -6.17
N LEU A 18 -11.47 29.47 -7.11
CA LEU A 18 -11.08 28.94 -8.44
C LEU A 18 -9.99 27.88 -8.34
N ALA A 19 -8.94 28.13 -7.57
CA ALA A 19 -7.84 27.18 -7.38
C ALA A 19 -8.33 25.90 -6.69
N GLY A 20 -9.16 26.00 -5.65
CA GLY A 20 -9.76 24.88 -4.96
C GLY A 20 -10.73 24.08 -5.85
N GLY A 21 -11.53 24.77 -6.65
CA GLY A 21 -12.43 24.13 -7.62
C GLY A 21 -11.68 23.38 -8.71
N LEU A 22 -10.64 24.00 -9.28
CA LEU A 22 -9.75 23.33 -10.24
C LEU A 22 -9.08 22.09 -9.61
N TYR A 23 -8.55 22.22 -8.41
CA TYR A 23 -7.95 21.09 -7.71
C TYR A 23 -8.95 19.93 -7.49
N ALA A 24 -10.19 20.25 -7.07
CA ALA A 24 -11.21 19.24 -6.83
C ALA A 24 -11.62 18.46 -8.10
N VAL A 25 -11.60 19.12 -9.26
CA VAL A 25 -11.92 18.48 -10.55
C VAL A 25 -10.76 17.61 -11.07
N PHE A 26 -9.51 18.02 -10.81
CA PHE A 26 -8.32 17.29 -11.27
C PHE A 26 -7.78 16.28 -10.26
N ALA A 27 -8.25 16.30 -9.01
CA ALA A 27 -7.84 15.33 -8.00
C ALA A 27 -8.39 13.94 -8.35
N THR A 28 -7.49 13.00 -8.64
CA THR A 28 -7.86 11.61 -8.90
C THR A 28 -8.40 10.96 -7.62
N PRO A 29 -9.63 10.42 -7.62
CA PRO A 29 -10.17 9.72 -6.47
C PRO A 29 -9.32 8.46 -6.19
N LYS A 30 -9.07 8.17 -4.91
CA LYS A 30 -8.38 6.96 -4.48
C LYS A 30 -9.33 6.11 -3.65
N TYR A 31 -9.45 4.86 -4.03
CA TYR A 31 -10.26 3.88 -3.32
C TYR A 31 -9.34 2.95 -2.53
N THR A 32 -9.67 2.73 -1.27
CA THR A 32 -8.93 1.80 -0.41
C THR A 32 -9.81 0.59 -0.11
N VAL A 33 -9.32 -0.58 -0.48
CA VAL A 33 -9.93 -1.86 -0.15
C VAL A 33 -9.21 -2.43 1.05
N SER A 34 -9.96 -2.94 2.02
CA SER A 34 -9.45 -3.66 3.19
C SER A 34 -9.79 -5.15 3.08
N THR A 35 -8.82 -6.00 3.37
CA THR A 35 -8.98 -7.46 3.39
C THR A 35 -8.40 -8.00 4.68
N ASP A 36 -9.22 -8.71 5.43
CA ASP A 36 -8.79 -9.35 6.68
C ASP A 36 -8.22 -10.74 6.39
N ILE A 37 -7.04 -11.00 6.93
CA ILE A 37 -6.31 -12.26 6.80
C ILE A 37 -6.18 -12.86 8.17
N LEU A 38 -6.76 -14.04 8.36
CA LEU A 38 -6.61 -14.83 9.57
C LEU A 38 -5.47 -15.84 9.38
N ILE A 39 -4.50 -15.84 10.28
CA ILE A 39 -3.51 -16.91 10.36
C ILE A 39 -3.99 -17.90 11.44
N ASP A 40 -4.26 -19.12 11.00
CA ASP A 40 -4.68 -20.19 11.91
C ASP A 40 -3.50 -20.59 12.81
N PRO A 41 -3.59 -20.38 14.13
CA PRO A 41 -2.55 -20.82 15.06
C PRO A 41 -2.45 -22.34 15.18
N ALA A 42 -3.46 -23.10 14.76
CA ALA A 42 -3.49 -24.56 14.85
C ALA A 42 -2.46 -25.25 13.93
N ASN A 43 -1.99 -24.58 12.87
CA ASN A 43 -0.86 -25.04 12.05
C ASN A 43 0.51 -24.76 12.67
N LEU A 44 0.58 -24.01 13.74
CA LEU A 44 1.77 -23.95 14.59
C LEU A 44 1.69 -25.20 15.47
N GLN A 45 2.31 -26.32 15.06
CA GLN A 45 2.34 -27.61 15.70
C GLN A 45 2.25 -27.49 17.24
N VAL A 46 1.03 -27.51 17.75
CA VAL A 46 0.79 -27.81 19.15
C VAL A 46 0.90 -29.34 19.23
N VAL A 47 2.00 -29.81 19.78
CA VAL A 47 2.15 -31.22 20.16
C VAL A 47 0.91 -31.60 20.98
N PRO A 48 0.17 -32.69 20.63
CA PRO A 48 -1.13 -32.96 21.23
C PRO A 48 -1.13 -33.32 22.71
N ASP A 49 0.02 -33.23 23.38
CA ASP A 49 0.23 -33.87 24.71
C ASP A 49 0.38 -32.88 25.88
N ASP A 50 0.10 -31.58 25.70
CA ASP A 50 0.20 -30.63 26.80
C ASP A 50 -1.15 -29.97 27.09
N LEU A 51 -1.92 -30.58 27.99
CA LEU A 51 -3.17 -30.07 28.56
C LEU A 51 -2.96 -28.81 29.45
N PHE A 52 -1.74 -28.30 29.55
CA PHE A 52 -1.40 -27.10 30.30
C PHE A 52 -0.79 -26.05 29.36
N GLN A 53 -1.63 -25.21 28.76
CA GLN A 53 -1.16 -24.01 28.06
C GLN A 53 -0.46 -23.09 29.05
N GLN A 54 0.86 -23.03 29.01
CA GLN A 54 1.62 -22.06 29.79
C GLN A 54 1.34 -20.65 29.27
N PRO A 55 1.13 -19.64 30.12
CA PRO A 55 0.80 -18.28 29.73
C PRO A 55 1.76 -17.63 28.71
N GLY A 56 3.00 -18.10 28.61
CA GLY A 56 4.00 -17.60 27.66
C GLY A 56 3.89 -18.16 26.22
N GLN A 57 3.11 -19.22 25.99
CA GLN A 57 2.99 -19.81 24.65
C GLN A 57 2.12 -18.97 23.70
N VAL A 58 1.09 -18.32 24.24
CA VAL A 58 0.22 -17.43 23.45
C VAL A 58 0.98 -16.20 22.97
N ASP A 59 1.81 -15.61 23.83
CA ASP A 59 2.63 -14.45 23.48
C ASP A 59 3.67 -14.80 22.42
N ALA A 60 4.31 -15.97 22.51
CA ALA A 60 5.25 -16.45 21.50
C ALA A 60 4.55 -16.71 20.16
N ALA A 61 3.34 -17.27 20.16
CA ALA A 61 2.54 -17.48 18.97
C ALA A 61 2.13 -16.17 18.30
N LEU A 62 1.75 -15.15 19.10
CA LEU A 62 1.41 -13.81 18.59
C LEU A 62 2.63 -13.12 17.98
N LEU A 63 3.81 -13.23 18.59
CA LEU A 63 5.06 -12.69 18.06
C LEU A 63 5.43 -13.37 16.72
N ASN A 64 5.24 -14.68 16.64
CA ASN A 64 5.48 -15.44 15.42
C ASN A 64 4.50 -15.05 14.30
N ALA A 65 3.21 -14.91 14.62
CA ALA A 65 2.21 -14.39 13.68
C ALA A 65 2.57 -12.98 13.21
N GLY A 66 2.99 -12.09 14.11
CA GLY A 66 3.45 -10.74 13.74
C GLY A 66 4.63 -10.74 12.79
N SER A 67 5.57 -11.68 12.94
CA SER A 67 6.69 -11.87 12.01
C SER A 67 6.22 -12.34 10.64
N LYS A 68 5.28 -13.27 10.57
CA LYS A 68 4.67 -13.75 9.31
C LYS A 68 3.92 -12.61 8.59
N PHE A 69 3.24 -11.74 9.31
CA PHE A 69 2.55 -10.59 8.71
C PHE A 69 3.49 -9.57 8.06
N ARG A 70 4.73 -9.45 8.52
CA ARG A 70 5.74 -8.61 7.85
C ARG A 70 6.10 -9.12 6.45
N VAL A 71 6.00 -10.41 6.22
CA VAL A 71 6.23 -11.00 4.90
C VAL A 71 5.17 -10.54 3.89
N LEU A 72 3.96 -10.20 4.34
CA LEU A 72 2.84 -9.78 3.51
C LEU A 72 3.14 -8.53 2.67
N THR A 73 3.92 -7.61 3.23
CA THR A 73 4.37 -6.38 2.55
C THR A 73 5.85 -6.44 2.15
N SER A 74 6.45 -7.63 2.14
CA SER A 74 7.84 -7.80 1.73
C SER A 74 8.03 -7.52 0.24
N GLY A 75 9.25 -7.10 -0.12
CA GLY A 75 9.62 -6.87 -1.51
C GLY A 75 9.39 -8.09 -2.40
N ASN A 76 9.64 -9.32 -1.90
CA ASN A 76 9.44 -10.56 -2.65
C ASN A 76 7.96 -10.81 -3.00
N VAL A 77 7.06 -10.59 -2.04
CA VAL A 77 5.62 -10.73 -2.27
C VAL A 77 5.13 -9.66 -3.25
N LEU A 78 5.54 -8.40 -3.04
CA LEU A 78 5.09 -7.31 -3.89
C LEU A 78 5.68 -7.36 -5.31
N SER A 79 6.92 -7.84 -5.49
CA SER A 79 7.49 -8.02 -6.84
C SER A 79 6.74 -9.08 -7.65
N ARG A 80 6.36 -10.19 -7.02
CA ARG A 80 5.50 -11.20 -7.67
C ARG A 80 4.15 -10.61 -8.11
N VAL A 81 3.56 -9.73 -7.30
CA VAL A 81 2.31 -9.05 -7.66
C VAL A 81 2.51 -8.11 -8.84
N VAL A 82 3.63 -7.37 -8.88
CA VAL A 82 3.99 -6.49 -10.02
C VAL A 82 4.10 -7.29 -11.29
N GLU A 83 4.74 -8.45 -11.26
CA GLU A 83 4.90 -9.36 -12.41
C GLU A 83 3.55 -9.99 -12.80
N GLU A 84 2.82 -10.58 -11.84
CA GLU A 84 1.55 -11.28 -12.08
C GLU A 84 0.50 -10.39 -12.73
N LEU A 85 0.39 -9.15 -12.25
CA LEU A 85 -0.58 -8.17 -12.74
C LEU A 85 -0.02 -7.23 -13.82
N ASN A 86 1.25 -7.40 -14.19
CA ASN A 86 1.97 -6.54 -15.15
C ASN A 86 1.82 -5.04 -14.83
N LEU A 87 2.00 -4.68 -13.55
CA LEU A 87 1.81 -3.31 -13.07
C LEU A 87 2.86 -2.34 -13.65
N ALA A 88 3.98 -2.84 -14.15
CA ALA A 88 4.98 -2.05 -14.86
C ALA A 88 4.46 -1.42 -16.16
N ALA A 89 3.41 -2.00 -16.76
CA ALA A 89 2.74 -1.44 -17.94
C ALA A 89 1.55 -0.53 -17.58
N ASP A 90 1.18 -0.46 -16.31
CA ASP A 90 0.04 0.35 -15.85
C ASP A 90 0.48 1.77 -15.50
N LYS A 91 -0.13 2.77 -16.14
CA LYS A 91 0.17 4.20 -15.93
C LYS A 91 -0.02 4.67 -14.49
N GLU A 92 -0.83 3.99 -13.71
CA GLU A 92 -1.04 4.30 -12.30
C GLU A 92 0.21 3.98 -11.46
N PHE A 93 0.97 2.93 -11.84
CA PHE A 93 2.15 2.46 -11.09
C PHE A 93 3.46 2.89 -11.74
N TYR A 94 3.47 3.03 -13.06
CA TYR A 94 4.61 3.52 -13.81
C TYR A 94 4.15 4.41 -14.96
N ASP A 95 4.50 5.69 -14.90
CA ASP A 95 4.33 6.62 -16.02
C ASP A 95 5.73 6.97 -16.56
N PRO A 96 6.08 6.53 -17.78
CA PRO A 96 7.36 6.88 -18.41
C PRO A 96 7.44 8.37 -18.73
N ASN A 97 6.31 9.08 -18.73
CA ASN A 97 6.23 10.50 -19.05
C ASN A 97 5.48 11.27 -17.94
N PRO A 98 6.03 11.29 -16.70
CA PRO A 98 5.38 12.02 -15.62
C PRO A 98 5.36 13.51 -16.00
N GLY A 99 4.16 14.07 -16.27
CA GLY A 99 3.96 15.40 -16.85
C GLY A 99 4.89 16.44 -16.22
N PHE A 100 4.73 16.92 -15.05
CA PHE A 100 5.63 17.85 -14.39
C PHE A 100 6.32 17.17 -13.19
N SER A 101 7.57 16.77 -13.38
CA SER A 101 8.39 16.23 -12.28
C SER A 101 9.35 17.29 -11.76
N LEU A 102 9.24 17.62 -10.48
CA LEU A 102 10.19 18.52 -9.80
C LEU A 102 11.64 17.99 -9.85
N SER A 103 11.84 16.69 -10.05
CA SER A 103 13.16 16.08 -10.21
C SER A 103 13.85 16.50 -11.52
N SER A 104 13.10 16.91 -12.55
CA SER A 104 13.67 17.45 -13.78
C SER A 104 14.32 18.81 -13.62
N LEU A 105 14.04 19.50 -12.51
CA LEU A 105 14.62 20.81 -12.18
C LEU A 105 15.93 20.72 -11.39
N ILE A 106 16.33 19.52 -10.97
CA ILE A 106 17.59 19.31 -10.23
C ILE A 106 18.70 19.00 -11.24
N PRO A 107 19.66 19.92 -11.47
CA PRO A 107 20.80 19.64 -12.34
C PRO A 107 21.68 18.57 -11.68
N GLY A 108 21.81 17.41 -12.30
CA GLY A 108 22.66 16.30 -11.81
C GLY A 108 21.92 15.08 -11.29
N GLY A 109 20.60 15.02 -11.40
CA GLY A 109 19.86 13.78 -11.12
C GLY A 109 20.23 12.70 -12.14
N ASP A 110 20.56 11.49 -11.64
CA ASP A 110 20.84 10.32 -12.47
C ASP A 110 19.75 10.12 -13.51
N LYS A 111 20.10 10.27 -14.77
CA LYS A 111 19.25 9.97 -15.94
C LYS A 111 19.26 8.48 -16.29
N SER A 112 19.47 7.60 -15.33
CA SER A 112 19.19 6.18 -15.53
C SER A 112 17.68 6.07 -15.76
N GLU A 113 17.28 5.55 -16.90
CA GLU A 113 15.88 5.19 -17.13
C GLU A 113 15.47 4.26 -15.99
N PRO A 114 14.51 4.68 -15.14
CA PRO A 114 14.12 3.85 -14.02
C PRO A 114 13.57 2.53 -14.56
N ASN A 115 14.13 1.41 -14.09
CA ASN A 115 13.57 0.10 -14.41
C ASN A 115 12.06 0.16 -14.08
N PRO A 116 11.17 -0.06 -15.08
CA PRO A 116 9.73 0.09 -14.88
C PRO A 116 9.18 -0.82 -13.78
N GLU A 117 9.77 -2.01 -13.60
CA GLU A 117 9.38 -2.94 -12.53
C GLU A 117 9.73 -2.40 -11.15
N LEU A 118 10.93 -1.84 -10.97
CA LEU A 118 11.37 -1.22 -9.72
C LEU A 118 10.53 0.02 -9.38
N ALA A 119 10.18 0.81 -10.38
CA ALA A 119 9.32 1.98 -10.21
C ALA A 119 7.90 1.55 -9.79
N ALA A 120 7.33 0.55 -10.48
CA ALA A 120 6.03 -0.01 -10.15
C ALA A 120 6.03 -0.65 -8.74
N LEU A 121 7.09 -1.38 -8.36
CA LEU A 121 7.26 -1.92 -7.02
C LEU A 121 7.29 -0.81 -5.97
N GLY A 122 8.03 0.26 -6.20
CA GLY A 122 8.08 1.42 -5.30
C GLY A 122 6.73 2.13 -5.18
N ALA A 123 5.96 2.24 -6.27
CA ALA A 123 4.61 2.78 -6.27
C ALA A 123 3.63 1.86 -5.51
N LEU A 124 3.70 0.55 -5.72
CA LEU A 124 2.88 -0.44 -5.05
C LEU A 124 3.15 -0.46 -3.54
N THR A 125 4.41 -0.42 -3.13
CA THR A 125 4.81 -0.38 -1.71
C THR A 125 4.20 0.81 -0.95
N LYS A 126 4.01 1.95 -1.61
CA LYS A 126 3.37 3.13 -1.01
C LYS A 126 1.84 3.01 -0.91
N ARG A 127 1.24 2.11 -1.66
CA ARG A 127 -0.22 1.94 -1.78
C ARG A 127 -0.74 0.70 -1.05
N VAL A 128 0.16 -0.18 -0.63
CA VAL A 128 -0.14 -1.39 0.13
C VAL A 128 0.37 -1.22 1.55
N SER A 129 -0.47 -1.46 2.53
CA SER A 129 -0.09 -1.49 3.94
C SER A 129 -0.83 -2.60 4.66
N ALA A 130 -0.18 -3.21 5.64
CA ALA A 130 -0.79 -4.22 6.49
C ALA A 130 -0.72 -3.78 7.95
N LYS A 131 -1.80 -3.98 8.69
CA LYS A 131 -1.86 -3.79 10.13
C LYS A 131 -2.20 -5.12 10.78
N ALA A 132 -1.30 -5.63 11.60
CA ALA A 132 -1.57 -6.76 12.47
C ALA A 132 -2.22 -6.25 13.77
N ASP A 133 -3.22 -6.95 14.26
CA ASP A 133 -3.73 -6.72 15.60
C ASP A 133 -2.81 -7.45 16.59
N GLU A 134 -2.25 -6.71 17.54
CA GLU A 134 -1.30 -7.24 18.54
C GLU A 134 -1.92 -8.31 19.48
N LYS A 135 -3.24 -8.40 19.52
CA LYS A 135 -3.99 -9.30 20.42
C LYS A 135 -4.74 -10.40 19.69
N SER A 136 -4.62 -10.45 18.36
CA SER A 136 -5.32 -11.44 17.55
C SER A 136 -4.43 -11.97 16.43
N PHE A 137 -4.82 -13.10 15.85
CA PHE A 137 -4.16 -13.69 14.68
C PHE A 137 -4.70 -13.12 13.37
N VAL A 138 -5.21 -11.89 13.40
CA VAL A 138 -5.78 -11.20 12.24
C VAL A 138 -4.87 -10.08 11.81
N ALA A 139 -4.63 -9.98 10.51
CA ALA A 139 -4.04 -8.80 9.89
C ALA A 139 -4.99 -8.23 8.85
N THR A 140 -5.14 -6.92 8.84
CA THR A 140 -5.89 -6.20 7.81
C THR A 140 -4.92 -5.66 6.77
N LEU A 141 -5.08 -6.09 5.54
CA LEU A 141 -4.37 -5.58 4.37
C LEU A 141 -5.17 -4.43 3.77
N PHE A 142 -4.54 -3.28 3.58
CA PHE A 142 -5.11 -2.12 2.92
C PHE A 142 -4.41 -1.93 1.57
N VAL A 143 -5.19 -1.83 0.51
CA VAL A 143 -4.70 -1.58 -0.85
C VAL A 143 -5.42 -0.36 -1.40
N SER A 144 -4.67 0.64 -1.85
CA SER A 144 -5.21 1.86 -2.43
C SER A 144 -4.93 1.91 -3.93
N SER A 145 -5.98 2.18 -4.74
CA SER A 145 -5.87 2.36 -6.19
C SER A 145 -6.88 3.39 -6.69
N GLU A 146 -6.69 3.90 -7.88
CA GLU A 146 -7.62 4.82 -8.55
C GLU A 146 -8.90 4.10 -9.00
N GLU A 147 -8.85 2.77 -9.11
CA GLU A 147 -9.97 1.93 -9.52
C GLU A 147 -10.23 0.83 -8.48
N THR A 148 -11.48 0.72 -8.03
CA THR A 148 -11.88 -0.28 -7.01
C THR A 148 -11.62 -1.71 -7.47
N ALA A 149 -11.93 -2.02 -8.73
CA ALA A 149 -11.72 -3.37 -9.29
C ALA A 149 -10.23 -3.75 -9.32
N LYS A 150 -9.35 -2.77 -9.58
CA LYS A 150 -7.90 -2.95 -9.55
C LYS A 150 -7.40 -3.16 -8.12
N ALA A 151 -7.89 -2.37 -7.16
CA ALA A 151 -7.54 -2.55 -5.75
C ALA A 151 -7.90 -3.95 -5.24
N ILE A 152 -9.06 -4.49 -5.63
CA ILE A 152 -9.48 -5.85 -5.29
C ILE A 152 -8.51 -6.88 -5.90
N ARG A 153 -8.21 -6.78 -7.20
CA ARG A 153 -7.28 -7.70 -7.88
C ARG A 153 -5.88 -7.69 -7.25
N ILE A 154 -5.39 -6.50 -6.88
CA ILE A 154 -4.10 -6.37 -6.21
C ILE A 154 -4.15 -7.03 -4.83
N SER A 155 -5.22 -6.80 -4.04
CA SER A 155 -5.33 -7.42 -2.72
C SER A 155 -5.38 -8.94 -2.79
N GLU A 156 -6.12 -9.51 -3.75
CA GLU A 156 -6.15 -10.95 -4.00
C GLU A 156 -4.79 -11.50 -4.44
N ALA A 157 -4.08 -10.79 -5.34
CA ALA A 157 -2.75 -11.19 -5.78
C ALA A 157 -1.73 -11.17 -4.62
N VAL A 158 -1.79 -10.16 -3.74
CA VAL A 158 -0.95 -10.10 -2.54
C VAL A 158 -1.22 -11.30 -1.63
N VAL A 159 -2.47 -11.65 -1.39
CA VAL A 159 -2.83 -12.82 -0.57
C VAL A 159 -2.34 -14.13 -1.20
N ARG A 160 -2.46 -14.29 -2.53
CA ARG A 160 -1.94 -15.47 -3.24
C ARG A 160 -0.42 -15.55 -3.16
N ALA A 161 0.28 -14.45 -3.45
CA ALA A 161 1.73 -14.38 -3.38
C ALA A 161 2.25 -14.66 -1.96
N PHE A 162 1.58 -14.12 -0.95
CA PHE A 162 1.90 -14.38 0.45
C PHE A 162 1.76 -15.85 0.81
N ARG A 163 0.67 -16.51 0.41
CA ARG A 163 0.48 -17.95 0.65
C ARG A 163 1.55 -18.80 -0.04
N ALA A 164 1.92 -18.43 -1.26
CA ALA A 164 2.99 -19.10 -1.98
C ALA A 164 4.35 -18.93 -1.29
N GLU A 165 4.63 -17.75 -0.75
CA GLU A 165 5.88 -17.47 -0.02
C GLU A 165 5.96 -18.27 1.28
N LEU A 166 4.86 -18.37 2.03
CA LEU A 166 4.80 -19.19 3.24
C LEU A 166 5.01 -20.67 2.95
N ALA A 167 4.41 -21.18 1.87
CA ALA A 167 4.57 -22.58 1.46
C ALA A 167 6.02 -22.93 1.00
N THR A 168 6.80 -21.93 0.59
CA THR A 168 8.19 -22.13 0.17
C THR A 168 9.16 -22.05 1.36
N ALA A 169 8.72 -21.44 2.47
CA ALA A 169 9.53 -21.23 3.67
C ALA A 169 9.43 -22.40 4.70
N GLU A 170 8.53 -23.36 4.49
CA GLU A 170 8.38 -24.62 5.26
C GLU A 170 9.19 -25.74 4.63
#